data_4a9e887e682c86781a1d4e55a44f3841
#
_entry.id   4a9e887e682c86781a1d4e55a44f3841
#
_cell.length_a   1.000
_cell.length_b   1.000
_cell.length_c   1.000
_cell.angle_alpha   90.00
_cell.angle_beta   90.00
_cell.angle_gamma   90.00
#
_symmetry.space_group_name_H-M   'P 1'
#
loop_
_entity.id
_entity.type
_entity.pdbx_description
1 polymer ?
#
loop_
_entity_poly.entity_id
_entity_poly.type
_entity_poly.pdbx_seq_one_letter_code
_entity_poly.pdbx_strand_id
1 'polypeptide(L)'
;MTGLDATIARALSGYNAGDVLSFDSLREAANAAQLTPRQLHGQILHAIHAGYIEPMRFVIDGIEYDACRPTEHLPGTYRLIRHYRRTSVPVVVGVAS
;
A
#
# COMPACT_ATOMS: atom_id res chain seq x y z
N MET A 1 5.87 0.75 20.34
CA MET A 1 6.07 1.79 19.37
C MET A 1 5.51 1.39 18.01
N THR A 2 4.73 2.23 17.47
CA THR A 2 4.09 1.96 16.21
C THR A 2 4.73 2.82 15.13
N GLY A 3 5.23 2.19 14.12
CA GLY A 3 5.79 2.85 12.96
C GLY A 3 5.81 1.87 11.82
N LEU A 4 6.30 2.32 10.69
CA LEU A 4 6.50 1.41 9.58
C LEU A 4 7.61 0.42 9.92
N ASP A 5 7.39 -0.84 9.56
CA ASP A 5 8.45 -1.82 9.56
C ASP A 5 9.58 -1.32 8.63
N ALA A 6 10.82 -1.53 9.02
CA ALA A 6 11.97 -1.04 8.26
C ALA A 6 11.98 -1.56 6.82
N THR A 7 11.57 -2.81 6.61
CA THR A 7 11.51 -3.39 5.26
C THR A 7 10.45 -2.70 4.41
N ILE A 8 9.28 -2.43 4.98
CA ILE A 8 8.22 -1.71 4.28
C ILE A 8 8.65 -0.28 4.01
N ALA A 9 9.26 0.39 4.98
CA ALA A 9 9.76 1.76 4.82
C ALA A 9 10.78 1.85 3.68
N ARG A 10 11.70 0.91 3.60
CA ARG A 10 12.69 0.87 2.52
C ARG A 10 12.03 0.63 1.17
N ALA A 11 11.05 -0.26 1.12
CA ALA A 11 10.32 -0.53 -0.10
C ALA A 11 9.62 0.74 -0.60
N LEU A 12 8.95 1.47 0.29
CA LEU A 12 8.29 2.71 -0.08
C LEU A 12 9.28 3.80 -0.48
N SER A 13 10.40 3.91 0.21
CA SER A 13 11.41 4.94 -0.11
C SER A 13 12.10 4.71 -1.45
N GLY A 14 12.01 3.51 -2.01
CA GLY A 14 12.52 3.21 -3.34
C GLY A 14 11.66 3.78 -4.47
N TYR A 15 10.45 4.25 -4.18
CA TYR A 15 9.57 4.87 -5.17
C TYR A 15 9.67 6.38 -5.10
N ASN A 16 9.63 7.01 -6.27
CA ASN A 16 9.59 8.47 -6.37
C ASN A 16 8.16 8.98 -6.20
N ALA A 17 8.03 10.26 -5.86
CA ALA A 17 6.73 10.90 -5.79
C ALA A 17 5.98 10.74 -7.12
N GLY A 18 4.74 10.32 -7.06
CA GLY A 18 3.91 10.07 -8.24
C GLY A 18 3.98 8.65 -8.77
N ASP A 19 4.95 7.86 -8.36
CA ASP A 19 5.04 6.46 -8.79
C ASP A 19 3.86 5.66 -8.25
N VAL A 20 3.42 4.71 -9.05
CA VAL A 20 2.33 3.80 -8.69
C VAL A 20 2.92 2.46 -8.26
N LEU A 21 2.46 1.97 -7.13
CA LEU A 21 2.87 0.66 -6.62
C LEU A 21 1.64 -0.19 -6.36
N SER A 22 1.80 -1.49 -6.55
CA SER A 22 0.72 -2.45 -6.37
C SER A 22 0.73 -3.03 -4.95
N PHE A 23 -0.43 -3.54 -4.54
CA PHE A 23 -0.52 -4.30 -3.30
C PHE A 23 0.44 -5.51 -3.32
N ASP A 24 0.60 -6.15 -4.48
CA ASP A 24 1.47 -7.31 -4.60
C ASP A 24 2.93 -6.96 -4.28
N SER A 25 3.39 -5.79 -4.70
CA SER A 25 4.75 -5.33 -4.36
C SER A 25 4.93 -5.17 -2.85
N LEU A 26 3.92 -4.62 -2.17
CA LEU A 26 3.96 -4.47 -0.71
C LEU A 26 3.87 -5.83 -0.02
N ARG A 27 3.09 -6.75 -0.56
CA ARG A 27 2.99 -8.11 -0.04
C ARG A 27 4.31 -8.84 -0.13
N GLU A 28 5.04 -8.69 -1.24
CA GLU A 28 6.37 -9.28 -1.38
C GLU A 28 7.34 -8.74 -0.33
N ALA A 29 7.33 -7.44 -0.09
CA ALA A 29 8.15 -6.84 0.95
C ALA A 29 7.76 -7.37 2.33
N ALA A 30 6.46 -7.51 2.59
CA ALA A 30 5.97 -8.04 3.85
C ALA A 30 6.40 -9.51 4.05
N ASN A 31 6.35 -10.31 3.00
CA ASN A 31 6.79 -11.70 3.06
C ASN A 31 8.28 -11.79 3.38
N ALA A 32 9.08 -10.93 2.75
CA ALA A 32 10.51 -10.87 3.05
C ALA A 32 10.78 -10.47 4.50
N ALA A 33 9.91 -9.67 5.09
CA ALA A 33 10.02 -9.25 6.49
C ALA A 33 9.30 -10.20 7.45
N GLN A 34 8.71 -11.29 6.94
CA GLN A 34 7.95 -12.27 7.72
C GLN A 34 6.74 -11.67 8.43
N LEU A 35 6.13 -10.68 7.81
CA LEU A 35 4.91 -10.08 8.32
C LEU A 35 3.69 -10.89 7.92
N THR A 36 2.74 -10.99 8.84
CA THR A 36 1.44 -11.63 8.54
C THR A 36 0.59 -10.72 7.64
N PRO A 37 -0.44 -11.26 6.96
CA PRO A 37 -1.36 -10.42 6.20
C PRO A 37 -2.02 -9.32 7.03
N ARG A 38 -2.32 -9.61 8.29
CA ARG A 38 -2.88 -8.61 9.20
C ARG A 38 -1.89 -7.49 9.49
N GLN A 39 -0.63 -7.85 9.71
CA GLN A 39 0.43 -6.87 9.94
C GLN A 39 0.66 -6.01 8.70
N LEU A 40 0.65 -6.62 7.51
CA LEU A 40 0.75 -5.88 6.26
C LEU A 40 -0.39 -4.87 6.13
N HIS A 41 -1.62 -5.30 6.42
CA HIS A 41 -2.78 -4.39 6.36
C HIS A 41 -2.58 -3.19 7.29
N GLY A 42 -2.11 -3.43 8.51
CA GLY A 42 -1.79 -2.36 9.46
C GLY A 42 -0.70 -1.43 8.95
N GLN A 43 0.32 -1.96 8.32
CA GLN A 43 1.40 -1.16 7.72
C GLN A 43 0.88 -0.27 6.59
N ILE A 44 0.01 -0.81 5.74
CA ILE A 44 -0.59 -0.02 4.65
C ILE A 44 -1.43 1.12 5.22
N LEU A 45 -2.27 0.84 6.21
CA LEU A 45 -3.08 1.88 6.85
C LEU A 45 -2.21 2.94 7.50
N HIS A 46 -1.13 2.53 8.16
CA HIS A 46 -0.19 3.47 8.75
C HIS A 46 0.44 4.37 7.68
N ALA A 47 0.86 3.79 6.56
CA ALA A 47 1.47 4.54 5.46
C ALA A 47 0.49 5.55 4.85
N ILE A 48 -0.78 5.18 4.75
CA ILE A 48 -1.82 6.09 4.26
C ILE A 48 -2.02 7.25 5.25
N HIS A 49 -2.15 6.96 6.53
CA HIS A 49 -2.36 7.99 7.55
C HIS A 49 -1.15 8.91 7.70
N ALA A 50 0.05 8.39 7.52
CA ALA A 50 1.27 9.21 7.54
C ALA A 50 1.44 10.05 6.27
N GLY A 51 0.62 9.80 5.26
CA GLY A 51 0.67 10.54 4.01
C GLY A 51 1.73 10.05 3.04
N TYR A 52 2.32 8.87 3.25
CA TYR A 52 3.35 8.33 2.37
C TYR A 52 2.80 7.80 1.05
N ILE A 53 1.61 7.24 1.09
CA ILE A 53 0.93 6.70 -0.09
C ILE A 53 -0.52 7.15 -0.10
N GLU A 54 -1.10 7.19 -1.29
CA GLU A 54 -2.52 7.48 -1.50
C GLU A 54 -3.17 6.28 -2.17
N PRO A 55 -4.34 5.84 -1.68
CA PRO A 55 -5.08 4.80 -2.37
C PRO A 55 -5.59 5.33 -3.71
N MET A 56 -5.49 4.51 -4.74
CA MET A 56 -6.04 4.84 -6.05
C MET A 56 -7.45 4.31 -6.17
N ARG A 57 -8.30 5.08 -6.87
CA ARG A 57 -9.65 4.67 -7.17
C ARG A 57 -9.74 4.21 -8.62
N PHE A 58 -10.57 3.23 -8.84
CA PHE A 58 -10.81 2.67 -10.16
C PHE A 58 -12.27 2.82 -10.53
N VAL A 59 -12.54 3.10 -11.80
CA VAL A 59 -13.90 3.17 -12.31
C VAL A 59 -14.06 2.03 -13.31
N ILE A 60 -15.01 1.14 -13.04
CA ILE A 60 -15.35 0.03 -13.93
C ILE A 60 -16.86 0.12 -14.18
N ASP A 61 -17.24 0.22 -15.44
CA ASP A 61 -18.65 0.34 -15.84
C ASP A 61 -19.40 1.45 -15.10
N GLY A 62 -18.73 2.60 -14.89
CA GLY A 62 -19.31 3.74 -14.20
C GLY A 62 -19.37 3.63 -12.69
N ILE A 63 -18.92 2.53 -12.12
CA ILE A 63 -18.90 2.33 -10.66
C ILE A 63 -17.48 2.57 -10.14
N GLU A 64 -17.39 3.39 -9.11
CA GLU A 64 -16.11 3.73 -8.49
C GLU A 64 -15.78 2.72 -7.40
N TYR A 65 -14.57 2.17 -7.47
CA TYR A 65 -14.06 1.22 -6.49
C TYR A 65 -12.89 1.84 -5.72
N ASP A 66 -12.94 1.70 -4.41
CA ASP A 66 -11.89 2.15 -3.52
C ASP A 66 -10.81 1.06 -3.41
N ALA A 67 -9.59 1.39 -3.76
CA ALA A 67 -8.47 0.45 -3.70
C ALA A 67 -8.14 -0.03 -2.29
N CYS A 68 -8.61 0.67 -1.27
CA CYS A 68 -8.37 0.28 0.12
C CYS A 68 -9.38 -0.75 0.66
N ARG A 69 -10.42 -1.02 -0.09
CA ARG A 69 -11.45 -1.96 0.35
C ARG A 69 -11.29 -3.29 -0.34
N PRO A 70 -11.54 -4.39 0.36
CA PRO A 70 -11.60 -5.68 -0.30
C PRO A 70 -12.70 -5.65 -1.37
N THR A 71 -12.34 -6.02 -2.56
CA THR A 71 -13.29 -6.10 -3.66
C THR A 71 -13.84 -7.52 -3.71
N GLU A 72 -14.82 -7.79 -2.89
CA GLU A 72 -15.38 -9.14 -2.81
C GLU A 72 -16.26 -9.46 -4.00
N HIS A 73 -16.84 -8.45 -4.62
CA HIS A 73 -17.80 -8.63 -5.70
C HIS A 73 -17.52 -7.68 -6.85
N LEU A 74 -16.63 -8.08 -7.74
CA LEU A 74 -16.49 -7.41 -9.02
C LEU A 74 -17.39 -8.08 -10.04
N PRO A 75 -18.10 -7.30 -10.86
CA PRO A 75 -18.92 -7.89 -11.91
C PRO A 75 -18.03 -8.59 -12.94
N GLY A 76 -18.44 -9.79 -13.35
CA GLY A 76 -17.73 -10.55 -14.35
C GLY A 76 -16.43 -11.17 -13.85
N THR A 77 -15.42 -11.18 -14.71
CA THR A 77 -14.14 -11.83 -14.44
C THR A 77 -13.07 -10.84 -13.97
N TYR A 78 -13.45 -9.61 -13.67
CA TYR A 78 -12.48 -8.58 -13.27
C TYR A 78 -11.93 -8.86 -11.89
N ARG A 79 -10.61 -8.83 -11.79
CA ARG A 79 -9.91 -8.90 -10.52
C ARG A 79 -9.24 -7.56 -10.30
N LEU A 80 -9.72 -6.83 -9.31
CA LEU A 80 -9.15 -5.54 -8.98
C LEU A 80 -7.90 -5.75 -8.15
N ILE A 81 -6.77 -5.30 -8.68
CA ILE A 81 -5.52 -5.26 -7.94
C ILE A 81 -5.43 -3.89 -7.29
N ARG A 82 -5.25 -3.86 -5.98
CA ARG A 82 -5.12 -2.60 -5.26
C ARG A 82 -3.82 -1.91 -5.64
N HIS A 83 -3.92 -0.62 -5.95
CA HIS A 83 -2.78 0.21 -6.29
C HIS A 83 -2.76 1.44 -5.40
N TYR A 84 -1.56 1.94 -5.18
CA TYR A 84 -1.32 3.13 -4.38
C TYR A 84 -0.35 4.03 -5.13
N ARG A 85 -0.45 5.33 -4.88
CA ARG A 85 0.47 6.30 -5.44
C ARG A 85 1.38 6.83 -4.35
N ARG A 86 2.69 6.88 -4.62
CA ARG A 86 3.64 7.52 -3.73
C ARG A 86 3.41 9.02 -3.70
N THR A 87 3.38 9.60 -2.51
CA THR A 87 3.30 11.04 -2.33
C THR A 87 4.68 11.66 -2.27
N SER A 88 4.74 12.97 -2.18
CA SER A 88 6.01 13.70 -2.00
C SER A 88 6.52 13.67 -0.56
N VAL A 89 5.76 13.12 0.37
CA VAL A 89 6.17 13.05 1.78
C VAL A 89 7.33 12.07 1.92
N PRO A 90 8.47 12.50 2.46
CA PRO A 90 9.62 11.61 2.65
C PRO A 90 9.27 10.50 3.63
N VAL A 91 9.62 9.27 3.27
CA VAL A 91 9.44 8.13 4.17
C VAL A 91 10.61 8.13 5.14
N VAL A 92 10.30 8.19 6.43
CA VAL A 92 11.31 8.03 7.47
C VAL A 92 11.57 6.54 7.61
N VAL A 93 12.74 6.11 7.13
CA VAL A 93 13.19 4.75 7.35
C VAL A 93 13.56 4.64 8.83
N GLY A 94 12.87 3.74 9.52
CA GLY A 94 12.98 3.63 10.95
C GLY A 94 14.42 3.56 11.41
N VAL A 95 14.83 4.59 12.09
CA VAL A 95 16.08 4.59 12.81
C VAL A 95 15.76 3.96 14.13
N ALA A 96 16.30 2.80 14.36
CA ALA A 96 16.28 2.26 15.69
C ALA A 96 17.14 3.19 16.54
N SER A 97 16.50 4.07 17.15
CA SER A 97 17.20 4.89 18.14
C SER A 97 17.06 4.26 19.49
#